data_f3cdbdc763d7f76a923bbd430e441373
#
_entry.id   f3cdbdc763d7f76a923bbd430e441373
#
_cell.length_a   1.000
_cell.length_b   1.000
_cell.length_c   1.000
_cell.angle_alpha   90.00
_cell.angle_beta   90.00
_cell.angle_gamma   90.00
#
_symmetry.space_group_name_H-M   'P 1'
#
loop_
_entity.id
_entity.type
_entity.pdbx_description
1 polymer ?
#
loop_
_entity_poly.entity_id
_entity_poly.type
_entity_poly.pdbx_seq_one_letter_code
_entity_poly.pdbx_strand_id
1 'polypeptide(L)'
;VTSRALLLALAFTCLTACENPVAGSDAGATSDAGVSLRDAFVAPVDAPMMPGRCEEPLPPTPSRVLFVGNSFTFTANMPRTFAQLVEASGFPVPEVGVRAIGGQTLEGHRADTGTEGAPSIVREGWDVVILQELSTRPTDALGDPAQFKEDATFFHDLAVTAEPETQVVLYETFARRAGHAYYPATFTSPADMQAQLRFHYDDCAESFIPMHSTVVMSRPVIVAHVGDAWERVLSARELPPLHASDDYHPNENGAYLSALVFFGTLYQRSVEGLPALGIDEDIALELQGHADAITGAARRAPAIECPRVLAVGDALAIDFGPNAASGWASVETIRETLGPLTSLRGERTDARVSVRGFTGTQTGGSAVNTLGLPADVSADSLWVGSFDGHAAARGLTAQIELTGLTPGEYALELFASRDGNDGGNGRLTRYALGAHTLDLEVTDNQSRTVRFDAVTPDARGAITIEVSVSPEGAARFAYAGMLRVTRQR
;
A
#
# COMPACT_ATOMS: atom_id res chain seq x y z
N VAL A 1 -62.12 25.00 -4.11
CA VAL A 1 -61.84 26.23 -4.86
C VAL A 1 -60.56 25.95 -5.65
N THR A 2 -60.70 25.40 -6.84
CA THR A 2 -60.44 25.99 -8.20
C THR A 2 -59.02 26.56 -8.37
N SER A 3 -58.19 26.32 -9.39
CA SER A 3 -58.36 25.84 -10.77
C SER A 3 -57.01 26.00 -11.51
N ARG A 4 -56.77 25.13 -12.52
CA ARG A 4 -56.13 25.31 -13.84
C ARG A 4 -54.63 25.56 -13.89
N ALA A 5 -53.84 24.71 -14.43
CA ALA A 5 -53.56 24.26 -15.81
C ALA A 5 -53.08 25.40 -16.75
N LEU A 6 -51.81 25.23 -17.31
CA LEU A 6 -51.56 25.53 -18.71
C LEU A 6 -50.29 24.79 -19.20
N LEU A 7 -50.49 23.99 -20.25
CA LEU A 7 -49.47 23.45 -21.16
C LEU A 7 -48.81 24.57 -21.99
N LEU A 8 -47.56 24.40 -22.40
CA LEU A 8 -47.12 24.81 -23.74
C LEU A 8 -45.94 23.90 -24.19
N ALA A 9 -46.20 23.14 -25.23
CA ALA A 9 -45.26 22.43 -26.07
C ALA A 9 -44.81 23.39 -27.20
N LEU A 10 -43.54 23.30 -27.58
CA LEU A 10 -43.09 23.78 -28.90
C LEU A 10 -41.98 22.89 -29.42
N ALA A 11 -42.36 22.14 -30.46
CA ALA A 11 -41.45 21.43 -31.34
C ALA A 11 -40.96 22.41 -32.42
N PHE A 12 -39.72 22.30 -32.85
CA PHE A 12 -39.30 22.72 -34.18
C PHE A 12 -38.23 21.75 -34.73
N THR A 13 -38.62 21.12 -35.81
CA THR A 13 -37.84 20.36 -36.76
C THR A 13 -37.08 21.32 -37.70
N CYS A 14 -35.90 20.95 -38.15
CA CYS A 14 -35.51 21.14 -39.54
C CYS A 14 -34.38 20.22 -39.99
N LEU A 15 -34.70 19.49 -41.07
CA LEU A 15 -33.84 18.70 -41.95
C LEU A 15 -32.88 19.62 -42.76
N THR A 16 -31.75 19.03 -43.19
CA THR A 16 -31.29 18.94 -44.64
C THR A 16 -29.95 18.21 -44.62
N ALA A 17 -29.84 17.18 -45.21
CA ALA A 17 -29.41 16.44 -46.40
C ALA A 17 -28.46 17.20 -47.36
N CYS A 18 -27.40 16.51 -47.78
CA CYS A 18 -26.78 16.44 -49.13
C CYS A 18 -25.50 15.59 -48.97
N GLU A 19 -25.45 14.42 -49.49
CA GLU A 19 -25.20 13.87 -50.86
C GLU A 19 -23.72 13.55 -51.12
N ASN A 20 -23.51 12.25 -51.43
CA ASN A 20 -22.32 11.65 -52.05
C ASN A 20 -22.15 12.09 -53.51
N PRO A 21 -20.97 11.90 -54.09
CA PRO A 21 -20.99 11.06 -55.28
C PRO A 21 -19.96 9.93 -55.32
N VAL A 22 -20.34 8.96 -56.13
CA VAL A 22 -19.84 7.66 -56.48
C VAL A 22 -18.84 7.74 -57.65
N ALA A 23 -18.09 6.67 -57.82
CA ALA A 23 -17.44 6.04 -58.96
C ALA A 23 -15.90 6.15 -58.99
N GLY A 24 -15.19 5.12 -59.33
CA GLY A 24 -15.40 3.87 -60.03
C GLY A 24 -14.17 2.97 -60.00
N SER A 25 -14.45 1.72 -60.12
CA SER A 25 -13.82 0.55 -60.81
C SER A 25 -12.29 0.48 -61.01
N ASP A 26 -11.61 -0.58 -60.66
CA ASP A 26 -11.50 -1.81 -61.46
C ASP A 26 -10.66 -2.91 -60.74
N ALA A 27 -11.08 -4.08 -61.00
CA ALA A 27 -10.65 -5.42 -60.90
C ALA A 27 -9.16 -5.80 -60.70
N GLY A 28 -8.95 -6.88 -59.95
CA GLY A 28 -7.75 -7.70 -60.00
C GLY A 28 -7.76 -8.77 -58.92
N ALA A 29 -8.08 -10.02 -59.36
CA ALA A 29 -8.14 -11.25 -58.53
C ALA A 29 -6.77 -11.69 -58.04
N THR A 30 -6.75 -12.40 -56.95
CA THR A 30 -6.32 -13.79 -56.70
C THR A 30 -5.61 -13.98 -55.35
N SER A 31 -6.04 -15.03 -54.76
CA SER A 31 -5.38 -16.09 -53.96
C SER A 31 -5.41 -15.96 -52.45
N ASP A 32 -6.13 -16.94 -51.91
CA ASP A 32 -5.99 -17.64 -50.67
C ASP A 32 -4.62 -17.52 -50.00
N ALA A 33 -4.62 -17.05 -48.74
CA ALA A 33 -3.73 -17.54 -47.72
C ALA A 33 -4.40 -17.35 -46.35
N GLY A 34 -4.80 -18.46 -45.76
CA GLY A 34 -5.33 -18.54 -44.42
C GLY A 34 -4.36 -17.92 -43.41
N VAL A 35 -4.79 -16.85 -42.75
CA VAL A 35 -4.09 -16.27 -41.62
C VAL A 35 -4.55 -17.00 -40.34
N SER A 36 -3.66 -17.86 -39.86
CA SER A 36 -3.78 -18.51 -38.56
C SER A 36 -3.83 -17.42 -37.44
N LEU A 37 -4.90 -17.42 -36.68
CA LEU A 37 -5.08 -16.55 -35.47
C LEU A 37 -4.18 -17.01 -34.31
N ARG A 38 -2.91 -17.28 -34.54
CA ARG A 38 -1.94 -17.66 -33.51
C ARG A 38 -0.77 -16.69 -33.30
N ASP A 39 -0.72 -15.58 -34.05
CA ASP A 39 0.40 -14.63 -33.94
C ASP A 39 -0.09 -13.20 -33.80
N ALA A 40 -0.57 -12.82 -32.63
CA ALA A 40 -0.69 -11.41 -32.27
C ALA A 40 -0.89 -11.17 -30.75
N PHE A 41 0.01 -11.67 -29.92
CA PHE A 41 0.29 -11.04 -28.64
C PHE A 41 1.81 -11.03 -28.41
N VAL A 42 2.50 -10.27 -29.25
CA VAL A 42 3.80 -9.73 -28.88
C VAL A 42 3.47 -8.47 -28.09
N ALA A 43 3.68 -8.49 -26.78
CA ALA A 43 3.69 -7.30 -25.98
C ALA A 43 4.65 -6.28 -26.63
N PRO A 44 4.28 -5.00 -26.78
CA PRO A 44 5.21 -4.00 -27.25
C PRO A 44 6.35 -3.89 -26.26
N VAL A 45 7.53 -4.33 -26.67
CA VAL A 45 8.80 -4.04 -26.02
C VAL A 45 9.02 -2.55 -26.25
N ASP A 46 9.27 -1.80 -25.16
CA ASP A 46 9.60 -0.37 -25.16
C ASP A 46 8.48 0.66 -25.37
N ALA A 47 7.46 0.63 -24.50
CA ALA A 47 6.85 1.89 -24.13
C ALA A 47 7.80 2.61 -23.15
N PRO A 48 8.17 3.89 -23.35
CA PRO A 48 8.99 4.61 -22.39
C PRO A 48 8.27 4.59 -21.04
N MET A 49 8.94 4.08 -19.99
CA MET A 49 8.42 4.13 -18.63
C MET A 49 8.09 5.58 -18.30
N MET A 50 6.82 5.87 -18.11
CA MET A 50 6.39 7.16 -17.58
C MET A 50 7.00 7.28 -16.17
N PRO A 51 7.78 8.32 -15.87
CA PRO A 51 8.31 8.52 -14.53
C PRO A 51 7.13 8.69 -13.56
N GLY A 52 7.04 7.81 -12.55
CA GLY A 52 6.07 7.93 -11.46
C GLY A 52 5.02 6.83 -11.34
N ARG A 53 5.05 5.76 -12.17
CA ARG A 53 4.31 4.53 -11.88
C ARG A 53 5.29 3.45 -11.49
N CYS A 54 5.39 3.18 -10.19
CA CYS A 54 5.89 1.90 -9.73
C CYS A 54 4.87 0.85 -10.15
N GLU A 55 5.29 -0.21 -10.83
CA GLU A 55 4.51 -1.43 -10.82
C GLU A 55 4.48 -1.89 -9.37
N GLU A 56 3.30 -1.90 -8.73
CA GLU A 56 3.14 -2.56 -7.44
C GLU A 56 3.64 -3.99 -7.59
N PRO A 57 4.53 -4.45 -6.69
CA PRO A 57 4.85 -5.87 -6.68
C PRO A 57 3.54 -6.60 -6.46
N LEU A 58 3.18 -7.46 -7.43
CA LEU A 58 1.99 -8.30 -7.30
C LEU A 58 2.09 -9.09 -6.00
N PRO A 59 0.96 -9.30 -5.31
CA PRO A 59 0.94 -10.15 -4.15
C PRO A 59 1.55 -11.51 -4.51
N PRO A 60 2.32 -12.13 -3.61
CA PRO A 60 2.84 -13.45 -3.84
C PRO A 60 1.67 -14.39 -4.15
N THR A 61 1.80 -15.18 -5.22
CA THR A 61 0.80 -16.17 -5.61
C THR A 61 0.66 -17.22 -4.51
N PRO A 62 -0.50 -17.37 -3.87
CA PRO A 62 -0.67 -18.33 -2.80
C PRO A 62 -0.58 -19.76 -3.33
N SER A 63 0.12 -20.63 -2.63
CA SER A 63 0.20 -22.07 -2.90
C SER A 63 -0.82 -22.88 -2.11
N ARG A 64 -1.32 -22.35 -0.99
CA ARG A 64 -2.31 -22.98 -0.11
C ARG A 64 -3.36 -21.98 0.33
N VAL A 65 -4.64 -22.27 0.06
CA VAL A 65 -5.80 -21.41 0.41
C VAL A 65 -6.80 -22.23 1.20
N LEU A 66 -7.13 -21.81 2.41
CA LEU A 66 -8.14 -22.46 3.26
C LEU A 66 -9.41 -21.61 3.32
N PHE A 67 -10.56 -22.23 3.08
CA PHE A 67 -11.86 -21.66 3.35
C PHE A 67 -12.45 -22.25 4.64
N VAL A 68 -12.74 -21.39 5.61
CA VAL A 68 -13.47 -21.74 6.84
C VAL A 68 -14.84 -21.05 6.80
N GLY A 69 -15.94 -21.82 6.86
CA GLY A 69 -17.26 -21.22 6.76
C GLY A 69 -18.42 -22.24 6.82
N ASN A 70 -19.45 -21.96 6.04
CA ASN A 70 -20.64 -22.78 6.02
C ASN A 70 -21.18 -23.00 4.59
N SER A 71 -22.49 -23.18 4.44
CA SER A 71 -23.12 -23.41 3.13
C SER A 71 -22.88 -22.29 2.12
N PHE A 72 -22.65 -21.05 2.53
CA PHE A 72 -22.33 -19.96 1.62
C PHE A 72 -20.96 -20.15 0.95
N THR A 73 -20.06 -20.88 1.60
CA THR A 73 -18.77 -21.25 1.06
C THR A 73 -18.87 -22.42 0.08
N PHE A 74 -19.57 -23.52 0.44
CA PHE A 74 -19.52 -24.75 -0.36
C PHE A 74 -20.65 -24.90 -1.38
N THR A 75 -21.75 -24.14 -1.28
CA THR A 75 -22.87 -24.27 -2.23
C THR A 75 -22.41 -23.94 -3.66
N ALA A 76 -22.90 -24.67 -4.64
CA ALA A 76 -22.51 -24.61 -6.04
C ALA A 76 -20.98 -24.70 -6.27
N ASN A 77 -20.27 -25.39 -5.37
CA ASN A 77 -18.80 -25.64 -5.49
C ASN A 77 -17.93 -24.39 -5.65
N MET A 78 -18.26 -23.27 -5.01
CA MET A 78 -17.55 -21.98 -5.15
C MET A 78 -16.01 -22.11 -5.00
N PRO A 79 -15.43 -22.85 -4.00
CA PRO A 79 -13.99 -22.99 -3.90
C PRO A 79 -13.34 -23.71 -5.09
N ARG A 80 -14.06 -24.67 -5.71
CA ARG A 80 -13.61 -25.33 -6.94
C ARG A 80 -13.67 -24.37 -8.13
N THR A 81 -14.73 -23.59 -8.26
CA THR A 81 -14.86 -22.54 -9.29
C THR A 81 -13.70 -21.56 -9.18
N PHE A 82 -13.36 -21.11 -7.96
CA PHE A 82 -12.18 -20.28 -7.72
C PHE A 82 -10.88 -20.94 -8.24
N ALA A 83 -10.62 -22.21 -7.90
CA ALA A 83 -9.43 -22.91 -8.38
C ALA A 83 -9.38 -23.03 -9.92
N GLN A 84 -10.52 -23.26 -10.57
CA GLN A 84 -10.62 -23.31 -12.03
C GLN A 84 -10.37 -21.94 -12.69
N LEU A 85 -10.79 -20.85 -12.08
CA LEU A 85 -10.48 -19.49 -12.55
C LEU A 85 -8.98 -19.20 -12.42
N VAL A 86 -8.35 -19.63 -11.33
CA VAL A 86 -6.88 -19.53 -11.16
C VAL A 86 -6.15 -20.30 -12.24
N GLU A 87 -6.55 -21.56 -12.51
CA GLU A 87 -5.96 -22.39 -13.57
C GLU A 87 -6.10 -21.72 -14.94
N ALA A 88 -7.30 -21.25 -15.26
CA ALA A 88 -7.59 -20.62 -16.56
C ALA A 88 -6.83 -19.30 -16.77
N SER A 89 -6.47 -18.61 -15.69
CA SER A 89 -5.65 -17.38 -15.74
C SER A 89 -4.15 -17.63 -15.92
N GLY A 90 -3.72 -18.92 -15.91
CA GLY A 90 -2.32 -19.30 -16.08
C GLY A 90 -1.48 -19.22 -14.79
N PHE A 91 -2.09 -18.95 -13.64
CA PHE A 91 -1.41 -19.03 -12.35
C PHE A 91 -1.29 -20.49 -11.87
N PRO A 92 -0.28 -20.82 -11.05
CA PRO A 92 -0.24 -22.09 -10.35
C PRO A 92 -1.51 -22.28 -9.50
N VAL A 93 -2.16 -23.42 -9.66
CA VAL A 93 -3.37 -23.74 -8.88
C VAL A 93 -2.98 -24.02 -7.44
N PRO A 94 -3.54 -23.31 -6.45
CA PRO A 94 -3.23 -23.57 -5.04
C PRO A 94 -3.87 -24.88 -4.57
N GLU A 95 -3.30 -25.48 -3.52
CA GLU A 95 -4.03 -26.43 -2.69
C GLU A 95 -5.21 -25.69 -2.02
N VAL A 96 -6.43 -26.12 -2.30
CA VAL A 96 -7.64 -25.52 -1.73
C VAL A 96 -8.21 -26.42 -0.64
N GLY A 97 -8.05 -26.00 0.62
CA GLY A 97 -8.69 -26.61 1.79
C GLY A 97 -10.08 -25.99 2.02
N VAL A 98 -11.01 -26.83 2.45
CA VAL A 98 -12.38 -26.37 2.80
C VAL A 98 -12.79 -26.99 4.13
N ARG A 99 -12.98 -26.18 5.16
CA ARG A 99 -13.63 -26.55 6.40
C ARG A 99 -14.94 -25.76 6.53
N ALA A 100 -16.00 -26.29 5.93
CA ALA A 100 -17.31 -25.64 5.91
C ALA A 100 -18.40 -26.63 6.30
N ILE A 101 -19.26 -26.22 7.24
CA ILE A 101 -20.38 -27.02 7.79
C ILE A 101 -21.66 -26.20 7.65
N GLY A 102 -22.72 -26.80 7.12
CA GLY A 102 -24.01 -26.11 6.91
C GLY A 102 -24.54 -25.43 8.18
N GLY A 103 -24.81 -24.12 8.09
CA GLY A 103 -25.33 -23.31 9.21
C GLY A 103 -24.36 -23.03 10.34
N GLN A 104 -23.08 -23.39 10.21
CA GLN A 104 -22.07 -23.20 11.26
C GLN A 104 -21.63 -21.72 11.35
N THR A 105 -21.39 -21.26 12.58
CA THR A 105 -20.77 -19.97 12.91
C THR A 105 -19.26 -20.12 13.11
N LEU A 106 -18.50 -19.03 13.07
CA LEU A 106 -17.08 -19.05 13.48
C LEU A 106 -16.94 -19.48 14.95
N GLU A 107 -17.85 -19.07 15.83
CA GLU A 107 -17.91 -19.54 17.21
C GLU A 107 -18.00 -21.07 17.29
N GLY A 108 -18.90 -21.67 16.51
CA GLY A 108 -19.06 -23.12 16.45
C GLY A 108 -17.82 -23.82 15.87
N HIS A 109 -17.18 -23.23 14.86
CA HIS A 109 -15.91 -23.71 14.34
C HIS A 109 -14.78 -23.60 15.39
N ARG A 110 -14.72 -22.51 16.15
CA ARG A 110 -13.76 -22.29 17.23
C ARG A 110 -13.91 -23.34 18.34
N ALA A 111 -15.12 -23.72 18.65
CA ALA A 111 -15.42 -24.72 19.68
C ALA A 111 -15.09 -26.16 19.25
N ASP A 112 -14.94 -26.43 17.96
CA ASP A 112 -14.56 -27.75 17.41
C ASP A 112 -13.05 -27.97 17.54
N THR A 113 -12.63 -28.58 18.65
CA THR A 113 -11.23 -28.86 18.98
C THR A 113 -10.75 -30.23 18.47
N GLY A 114 -11.55 -30.94 17.66
CA GLY A 114 -11.18 -32.20 17.03
C GLY A 114 -10.01 -32.04 16.05
N THR A 115 -9.41 -33.16 15.68
CA THR A 115 -8.28 -33.18 14.71
C THR A 115 -8.66 -32.64 13.32
N GLU A 116 -9.95 -32.76 12.97
CA GLU A 116 -10.52 -32.22 11.74
C GLU A 116 -11.27 -30.90 11.98
N GLY A 117 -11.19 -30.35 13.18
CA GLY A 117 -11.78 -29.06 13.52
C GLY A 117 -11.03 -27.91 12.85
N ALA A 118 -11.75 -26.79 12.58
CA ALA A 118 -11.14 -25.64 11.94
C ALA A 118 -9.88 -25.14 12.65
N PRO A 119 -9.81 -25.07 14.00
CA PRO A 119 -8.58 -24.68 14.68
C PRO A 119 -7.37 -25.60 14.40
N SER A 120 -7.61 -26.89 14.23
CA SER A 120 -6.52 -27.86 13.91
C SER A 120 -6.03 -27.67 12.49
N ILE A 121 -6.94 -27.50 11.53
CA ILE A 121 -6.62 -27.31 10.11
C ILE A 121 -5.90 -25.98 9.88
N VAL A 122 -6.34 -24.89 10.52
CA VAL A 122 -5.67 -23.58 10.42
C VAL A 122 -4.21 -23.66 10.89
N ARG A 123 -3.92 -24.44 11.94
CA ARG A 123 -2.55 -24.63 12.47
C ARG A 123 -1.61 -25.39 11.52
N GLU A 124 -2.10 -25.97 10.45
CA GLU A 124 -1.24 -26.63 9.45
C GLU A 124 -0.41 -25.63 8.62
N GLY A 125 -0.68 -24.33 8.75
CA GLY A 125 -0.03 -23.24 8.01
C GLY A 125 -0.57 -23.09 6.59
N TRP A 126 -1.10 -21.94 6.27
CA TRP A 126 -1.74 -21.60 4.99
C TRP A 126 -1.26 -20.25 4.52
N ASP A 127 -1.07 -20.06 3.21
CA ASP A 127 -0.72 -18.73 2.68
C ASP A 127 -1.91 -17.77 2.77
N VAL A 128 -3.14 -18.31 2.65
CA VAL A 128 -4.39 -17.55 2.78
C VAL A 128 -5.38 -18.33 3.62
N VAL A 129 -6.01 -17.67 4.59
CA VAL A 129 -7.16 -18.20 5.35
C VAL A 129 -8.35 -17.28 5.15
N ILE A 130 -9.42 -17.81 4.56
CA ILE A 130 -10.66 -17.09 4.28
C ILE A 130 -11.70 -17.48 5.34
N LEU A 131 -12.21 -16.49 6.07
CA LEU A 131 -13.15 -16.67 7.17
C LEU A 131 -14.54 -16.16 6.77
N GLN A 132 -15.53 -17.06 6.76
CA GLN A 132 -16.92 -16.75 6.47
C GLN A 132 -17.79 -17.04 7.68
N GLU A 133 -18.42 -16.02 8.22
CA GLU A 133 -19.38 -16.12 9.35
C GLU A 133 -20.77 -16.51 8.87
N LEU A 134 -21.62 -17.04 9.75
CA LEU A 134 -23.04 -17.22 9.46
C LEU A 134 -23.66 -15.88 9.01
N SER A 135 -24.26 -15.89 7.84
CA SER A 135 -24.63 -14.69 7.08
C SER A 135 -25.51 -13.64 7.77
N THR A 136 -26.13 -13.98 8.90
CA THR A 136 -26.88 -13.03 9.73
C THR A 136 -26.12 -12.59 10.98
N ARG A 137 -25.02 -13.27 11.33
CA ARG A 137 -24.28 -12.98 12.56
C ARG A 137 -23.62 -11.60 12.54
N PRO A 138 -23.06 -11.11 11.43
CA PRO A 138 -22.52 -9.75 11.34
C PRO A 138 -23.60 -8.69 11.07
N THR A 139 -24.78 -8.79 11.69
CA THR A 139 -25.85 -7.78 11.58
C THR A 139 -26.37 -7.38 12.95
N ASP A 140 -26.68 -6.09 13.14
CA ASP A 140 -27.24 -5.59 14.39
C ASP A 140 -28.66 -6.12 14.64
N ALA A 141 -29.42 -6.36 13.56
CA ALA A 141 -30.82 -6.70 13.65
C ALA A 141 -31.10 -8.17 14.07
N LEU A 142 -30.23 -9.11 13.69
CA LEU A 142 -30.42 -10.55 13.91
C LEU A 142 -29.21 -11.26 14.50
N GLY A 143 -28.06 -10.62 14.55
CA GLY A 143 -26.81 -11.26 14.83
C GLY A 143 -26.21 -10.91 16.19
N ASP A 144 -24.90 -11.16 16.24
CA ASP A 144 -24.02 -10.77 17.32
C ASP A 144 -22.67 -10.35 16.70
N PRO A 145 -22.59 -9.09 16.21
CA PRO A 145 -21.37 -8.62 15.56
C PRO A 145 -20.15 -8.59 16.48
N ALA A 146 -20.36 -8.45 17.79
CA ALA A 146 -19.26 -8.47 18.75
C ALA A 146 -18.61 -9.86 18.82
N GLN A 147 -19.44 -10.92 18.94
CA GLN A 147 -18.95 -12.29 18.94
C GLN A 147 -18.29 -12.67 17.61
N PHE A 148 -18.86 -12.23 16.46
CA PHE A 148 -18.23 -12.42 15.15
C PHE A 148 -16.78 -11.89 15.13
N LYS A 149 -16.59 -10.65 15.61
CA LYS A 149 -15.27 -9.99 15.62
C LYS A 149 -14.27 -10.70 16.54
N GLU A 150 -14.74 -11.18 17.72
CA GLU A 150 -13.89 -11.97 18.63
C GLU A 150 -13.46 -13.30 18.00
N ASP A 151 -14.37 -14.00 17.33
CA ASP A 151 -14.07 -15.28 16.69
C ASP A 151 -13.18 -15.11 15.45
N ALA A 152 -13.41 -14.08 14.66
CA ALA A 152 -12.53 -13.72 13.55
C ALA A 152 -11.11 -13.40 14.04
N THR A 153 -10.99 -12.64 15.15
CA THR A 153 -9.70 -12.35 15.79
C THR A 153 -9.01 -13.61 16.27
N PHE A 154 -9.75 -14.54 16.89
CA PHE A 154 -9.20 -15.84 17.31
C PHE A 154 -8.59 -16.60 16.13
N PHE A 155 -9.30 -16.72 15.00
CA PHE A 155 -8.79 -17.42 13.82
C PHE A 155 -7.66 -16.68 13.15
N HIS A 156 -7.69 -15.34 13.14
CA HIS A 156 -6.57 -14.51 12.68
C HIS A 156 -5.30 -14.82 13.48
N ASP A 157 -5.36 -14.74 14.81
CA ASP A 157 -4.20 -14.95 15.66
C ASP A 157 -3.66 -16.38 15.54
N LEU A 158 -4.57 -17.34 15.36
CA LEU A 158 -4.22 -18.73 15.15
C LEU A 158 -3.46 -18.95 13.83
N ALA A 159 -3.96 -18.33 12.74
CA ALA A 159 -3.37 -18.43 11.40
C ALA A 159 -1.99 -17.77 11.36
N VAL A 160 -1.86 -16.54 11.87
CA VAL A 160 -0.60 -15.79 11.92
C VAL A 160 0.41 -16.44 12.88
N THR A 161 -0.05 -17.10 13.95
CA THR A 161 0.85 -17.88 14.83
C THR A 161 1.41 -19.11 14.11
N ALA A 162 0.61 -19.76 13.28
CA ALA A 162 1.04 -20.95 12.53
C ALA A 162 1.97 -20.58 11.36
N GLU A 163 1.65 -19.51 10.63
CA GLU A 163 2.46 -18.98 9.52
C GLU A 163 2.37 -17.44 9.55
N PRO A 164 3.46 -16.75 9.96
CA PRO A 164 3.45 -15.29 10.13
C PRO A 164 3.08 -14.48 8.87
N GLU A 165 3.29 -15.03 7.69
CA GLU A 165 2.98 -14.38 6.41
C GLU A 165 1.57 -14.73 5.87
N THR A 166 0.74 -15.43 6.65
CA THR A 166 -0.64 -15.73 6.27
C THR A 166 -1.42 -14.46 5.99
N GLN A 167 -2.06 -14.40 4.83
CA GLN A 167 -3.09 -13.40 4.54
C GLN A 167 -4.44 -13.88 5.06
N VAL A 168 -4.96 -13.23 6.08
CA VAL A 168 -6.34 -13.47 6.53
C VAL A 168 -7.29 -12.61 5.72
N VAL A 169 -8.37 -13.23 5.23
CA VAL A 169 -9.40 -12.61 4.38
C VAL A 169 -10.76 -12.83 5.03
N LEU A 170 -11.50 -11.79 5.23
CA LEU A 170 -12.90 -11.88 5.66
C LEU A 170 -13.80 -11.95 4.43
N TYR A 171 -14.66 -12.94 4.37
CA TYR A 171 -15.65 -13.12 3.32
C TYR A 171 -16.92 -12.31 3.66
N GLU A 172 -17.03 -11.07 3.18
CA GLU A 172 -18.27 -10.31 3.29
C GLU A 172 -19.39 -11.03 2.58
N THR A 173 -20.37 -11.51 3.36
CA THR A 173 -21.51 -12.23 2.83
C THR A 173 -22.56 -11.28 2.24
N PHE A 174 -23.47 -11.80 1.44
CA PHE A 174 -24.51 -11.04 0.74
C PHE A 174 -25.87 -11.11 1.45
N ALA A 175 -26.66 -10.06 1.25
CA ALA A 175 -28.03 -9.95 1.79
C ALA A 175 -28.96 -11.00 1.17
N ARG A 176 -30.08 -11.27 1.84
CA ARG A 176 -31.18 -12.09 1.33
C ARG A 176 -31.81 -11.43 0.11
N ARG A 177 -32.40 -12.26 -0.77
CA ARG A 177 -33.15 -11.80 -1.93
C ARG A 177 -34.28 -10.86 -1.54
N ALA A 178 -34.61 -9.91 -2.39
CA ALA A 178 -35.82 -9.10 -2.25
C ALA A 178 -37.06 -10.00 -2.20
N GLY A 179 -37.94 -9.74 -1.23
CA GLY A 179 -39.13 -10.59 -0.95
C GLY A 179 -38.93 -11.66 0.12
N HIS A 180 -37.71 -11.88 0.60
CA HIS A 180 -37.45 -12.75 1.74
C HIS A 180 -38.21 -12.27 2.99
N ALA A 181 -38.63 -13.21 3.87
CA ALA A 181 -39.42 -12.93 5.06
C ALA A 181 -38.80 -11.96 6.07
N TYR A 182 -37.50 -11.66 5.95
CA TYR A 182 -36.87 -10.65 6.79
C TYR A 182 -37.28 -9.23 6.43
N TYR A 183 -37.81 -8.99 5.22
CA TYR A 183 -38.17 -7.65 4.77
C TYR A 183 -39.68 -7.42 4.81
N PRO A 184 -40.20 -6.26 5.28
CA PRO A 184 -39.44 -5.16 5.89
C PRO A 184 -39.31 -5.26 7.41
N ALA A 185 -39.70 -6.39 8.02
CA ALA A 185 -39.90 -6.50 9.46
C ALA A 185 -38.61 -6.46 10.28
N THR A 186 -37.56 -7.11 9.79
CA THR A 186 -36.24 -7.19 10.47
C THR A 186 -35.25 -6.19 9.89
N PHE A 187 -35.15 -6.17 8.58
CA PHE A 187 -34.40 -5.17 7.82
C PHE A 187 -35.36 -4.41 6.92
N THR A 188 -35.15 -3.13 6.73
CA THR A 188 -36.02 -2.32 5.88
C THR A 188 -35.96 -2.72 4.41
N SER A 189 -34.84 -3.25 3.96
CA SER A 189 -34.58 -3.69 2.58
C SER A 189 -33.34 -4.60 2.50
N PRO A 190 -33.07 -5.26 1.35
CA PRO A 190 -31.79 -5.92 1.10
C PRO A 190 -30.59 -4.99 1.27
N ALA A 191 -30.69 -3.74 0.81
CA ALA A 191 -29.63 -2.75 0.95
C ALA A 191 -29.35 -2.40 2.42
N ASP A 192 -30.35 -2.36 3.28
CA ASP A 192 -30.18 -2.17 4.72
C ASP A 192 -29.41 -3.35 5.35
N MET A 193 -29.79 -4.59 5.01
CA MET A 193 -29.08 -5.77 5.47
C MET A 193 -27.61 -5.76 4.98
N GLN A 194 -27.38 -5.42 3.70
CA GLN A 194 -26.03 -5.37 3.14
C GLN A 194 -25.20 -4.26 3.79
N ALA A 195 -25.78 -3.13 4.09
CA ALA A 195 -25.07 -2.04 4.78
C ALA A 195 -24.57 -2.45 6.17
N GLN A 196 -25.37 -3.23 6.93
CA GLN A 196 -24.95 -3.75 8.23
C GLN A 196 -23.83 -4.80 8.08
N LEU A 197 -23.94 -5.72 7.11
CA LEU A 197 -22.91 -6.71 6.81
C LEU A 197 -21.58 -6.00 6.47
N ARG A 198 -21.58 -5.11 5.49
CA ARG A 198 -20.40 -4.33 5.07
C ARG A 198 -19.75 -3.63 6.25
N PHE A 199 -20.54 -2.88 7.03
CA PHE A 199 -20.03 -2.13 8.17
C PHE A 199 -19.28 -3.03 9.17
N HIS A 200 -19.85 -4.19 9.52
CA HIS A 200 -19.24 -5.05 10.53
C HIS A 200 -18.04 -5.86 10.01
N TYR A 201 -18.00 -6.20 8.71
CA TYR A 201 -16.84 -6.82 8.10
C TYR A 201 -15.67 -5.83 7.98
N ASP A 202 -15.94 -4.60 7.53
CA ASP A 202 -14.93 -3.54 7.42
C ASP A 202 -14.39 -3.15 8.80
N ASP A 203 -15.25 -2.89 9.77
CA ASP A 203 -14.83 -2.57 11.14
C ASP A 203 -14.03 -3.72 11.78
N CYS A 204 -14.39 -4.97 11.50
CA CYS A 204 -13.62 -6.13 11.96
C CYS A 204 -12.21 -6.14 11.40
N ALA A 205 -12.03 -5.91 10.09
CA ALA A 205 -10.75 -5.94 9.42
C ALA A 205 -9.89 -4.71 9.73
N GLU A 206 -10.49 -3.52 9.69
CA GLU A 206 -9.77 -2.25 9.74
C GLU A 206 -9.50 -1.74 11.16
N SER A 207 -10.37 -2.10 12.10
CA SER A 207 -10.32 -1.56 13.46
C SER A 207 -10.20 -2.65 14.53
N PHE A 208 -11.13 -3.63 14.55
CA PHE A 208 -11.26 -4.54 15.67
C PHE A 208 -10.06 -5.50 15.78
N ILE A 209 -9.74 -6.25 14.73
CA ILE A 209 -8.59 -7.17 14.73
C ILE A 209 -7.29 -6.43 15.01
N PRO A 210 -6.96 -5.29 14.35
CA PRO A 210 -5.75 -4.53 14.67
C PRO A 210 -5.63 -4.08 16.14
N MET A 211 -6.75 -3.82 16.81
CA MET A 211 -6.75 -3.40 18.23
C MET A 211 -6.72 -4.56 19.22
N HIS A 212 -7.25 -5.74 18.86
CA HIS A 212 -7.46 -6.84 19.80
C HIS A 212 -6.60 -8.07 19.53
N SER A 213 -5.94 -8.13 18.37
CA SER A 213 -4.99 -9.19 18.06
C SER A 213 -3.86 -9.25 19.08
N THR A 214 -3.48 -10.46 19.48
CA THR A 214 -2.39 -10.72 20.42
C THR A 214 -1.07 -11.05 19.72
N VAL A 215 -1.08 -11.13 18.40
CA VAL A 215 0.08 -11.44 17.56
C VAL A 215 0.53 -10.21 16.76
N VAL A 216 1.81 -10.18 16.37
CA VAL A 216 2.32 -9.14 15.48
C VAL A 216 1.87 -9.46 14.06
N MET A 217 1.06 -8.58 13.49
CA MET A 217 0.59 -8.72 12.12
C MET A 217 1.66 -8.28 11.13
N SER A 218 2.06 -9.19 10.24
CA SER A 218 2.91 -8.88 9.08
C SER A 218 2.10 -8.32 7.90
N ARG A 219 0.82 -8.69 7.82
CA ARG A 219 -0.13 -8.26 6.78
C ARG A 219 -1.43 -7.76 7.39
N PRO A 220 -2.03 -6.69 6.85
CA PRO A 220 -3.37 -6.29 7.26
C PRO A 220 -4.39 -7.36 6.88
N VAL A 221 -5.43 -7.51 7.69
CA VAL A 221 -6.61 -8.29 7.31
C VAL A 221 -7.32 -7.56 6.18
N ILE A 222 -7.76 -8.28 5.17
CA ILE A 222 -8.52 -7.72 4.04
C ILE A 222 -9.92 -8.30 3.97
N VAL A 223 -10.85 -7.55 3.36
CA VAL A 223 -12.20 -8.00 3.10
C VAL A 223 -12.35 -8.36 1.62
N ALA A 224 -12.86 -9.56 1.33
CA ALA A 224 -13.38 -9.89 0.02
C ALA A 224 -14.82 -9.42 -0.05
N HIS A 225 -15.07 -8.28 -0.72
CA HIS A 225 -16.37 -7.60 -0.78
C HIS A 225 -17.35 -8.30 -1.73
N VAL A 226 -17.63 -9.57 -1.44
CA VAL A 226 -18.57 -10.37 -2.25
C VAL A 226 -19.97 -9.82 -2.17
N GLY A 227 -20.40 -9.40 -0.97
CA GLY A 227 -21.72 -8.81 -0.76
C GLY A 227 -21.92 -7.53 -1.57
N ASP A 228 -20.91 -6.69 -1.67
CA ASP A 228 -20.93 -5.48 -2.51
C ASP A 228 -21.08 -5.81 -3.99
N ALA A 229 -20.37 -6.85 -4.47
CA ALA A 229 -20.51 -7.29 -5.85
C ALA A 229 -21.93 -7.79 -6.13
N TRP A 230 -22.52 -8.54 -5.19
CA TRP A 230 -23.90 -8.99 -5.29
C TRP A 230 -24.89 -7.81 -5.29
N GLU A 231 -24.75 -6.86 -4.35
CA GLU A 231 -25.59 -5.66 -4.30
C GLU A 231 -25.50 -4.87 -5.60
N ARG A 232 -24.30 -4.73 -6.17
CA ARG A 232 -24.07 -4.03 -7.42
C ARG A 232 -24.79 -4.71 -8.59
N VAL A 233 -24.71 -6.05 -8.71
CA VAL A 233 -25.42 -6.83 -9.74
C VAL A 233 -26.92 -6.66 -9.60
N LEU A 234 -27.45 -6.87 -8.39
CA LEU A 234 -28.88 -6.83 -8.12
C LEU A 234 -29.49 -5.43 -8.26
N SER A 235 -28.66 -4.37 -8.15
CA SER A 235 -29.10 -2.97 -8.32
C SER A 235 -28.99 -2.49 -9.77
N ALA A 236 -28.23 -3.16 -10.63
CA ALA A 236 -27.96 -2.70 -12.00
C ALA A 236 -29.16 -2.93 -12.94
N ARG A 237 -29.77 -4.11 -12.88
CA ARG A 237 -30.97 -4.51 -13.64
C ARG A 237 -31.49 -5.89 -13.19
N GLU A 238 -32.61 -6.34 -13.79
CA GLU A 238 -33.09 -7.72 -13.66
C GLU A 238 -32.17 -8.71 -14.38
N LEU A 239 -31.05 -9.06 -13.76
CA LEU A 239 -30.23 -10.20 -14.17
C LEU A 239 -30.87 -11.49 -13.66
N PRO A 240 -30.49 -12.65 -14.22
CA PRO A 240 -30.80 -13.93 -13.63
C PRO A 240 -30.47 -13.91 -12.14
N PRO A 241 -31.31 -14.44 -11.26
CA PRO A 241 -31.09 -14.37 -9.84
C PRO A 241 -29.74 -15.00 -9.48
N LEU A 242 -29.02 -14.37 -8.57
CA LEU A 242 -27.79 -14.92 -7.99
C LEU A 242 -28.11 -15.92 -6.86
N HIS A 243 -29.31 -15.81 -6.28
CA HIS A 243 -29.81 -16.68 -5.22
C HIS A 243 -30.45 -17.94 -5.79
N ALA A 244 -30.33 -19.04 -5.05
CA ALA A 244 -31.09 -20.26 -5.27
C ALA A 244 -32.59 -20.04 -4.95
N SER A 245 -33.39 -21.09 -5.12
CA SER A 245 -34.84 -21.03 -4.91
C SER A 245 -35.30 -20.81 -3.46
N ASP A 246 -34.38 -20.89 -2.52
CA ASP A 246 -34.60 -20.63 -1.10
C ASP A 246 -34.38 -19.16 -0.70
N ASP A 247 -34.03 -18.31 -1.66
CA ASP A 247 -33.84 -16.85 -1.52
C ASP A 247 -32.68 -16.42 -0.62
N TYR A 248 -31.74 -17.36 -0.29
CA TYR A 248 -30.57 -17.01 0.51
C TYR A 248 -29.26 -17.72 0.16
N HIS A 249 -29.28 -18.97 -0.35
CA HIS A 249 -28.06 -19.60 -0.83
C HIS A 249 -27.67 -19.10 -2.22
N PRO A 250 -26.39 -19.17 -2.61
CA PRO A 250 -26.00 -18.87 -3.99
C PRO A 250 -26.47 -19.98 -4.94
N ASN A 251 -26.89 -19.60 -6.14
CA ASN A 251 -26.93 -20.50 -7.27
C ASN A 251 -25.57 -20.50 -8.01
N GLU A 252 -25.46 -21.12 -9.19
CA GLU A 252 -24.24 -21.21 -9.96
C GLU A 252 -23.70 -19.82 -10.36
N ASN A 253 -24.57 -18.87 -10.75
CA ASN A 253 -24.17 -17.50 -11.09
C ASN A 253 -23.62 -16.76 -9.86
N GLY A 254 -24.27 -16.90 -8.70
CA GLY A 254 -23.84 -16.31 -7.44
C GLY A 254 -22.51 -16.88 -6.94
N ALA A 255 -22.31 -18.20 -7.08
CA ALA A 255 -21.05 -18.85 -6.73
C ALA A 255 -19.90 -18.41 -7.67
N TYR A 256 -20.19 -18.26 -8.96
CA TYR A 256 -19.23 -17.77 -9.95
C TYR A 256 -18.82 -16.32 -9.63
N LEU A 257 -19.78 -15.41 -9.36
CA LEU A 257 -19.48 -14.05 -8.96
C LEU A 257 -18.61 -14.00 -7.69
N SER A 258 -18.94 -14.81 -6.68
CA SER A 258 -18.15 -14.89 -5.45
C SER A 258 -16.71 -15.36 -5.73
N ALA A 259 -16.53 -16.36 -6.57
CA ALA A 259 -15.22 -16.87 -6.97
C ALA A 259 -14.40 -15.82 -7.74
N LEU A 260 -15.03 -15.03 -8.62
CA LEU A 260 -14.40 -13.90 -9.32
C LEU A 260 -13.89 -12.85 -8.34
N VAL A 261 -14.69 -12.49 -7.33
CA VAL A 261 -14.27 -11.52 -6.30
C VAL A 261 -13.07 -12.05 -5.51
N PHE A 262 -13.05 -13.33 -5.11
CA PHE A 262 -11.89 -13.92 -4.46
C PHE A 262 -10.66 -13.90 -5.37
N PHE A 263 -10.81 -14.24 -6.64
CA PHE A 263 -9.71 -14.18 -7.59
C PHE A 263 -9.18 -12.75 -7.71
N GLY A 264 -10.04 -11.77 -7.99
CA GLY A 264 -9.64 -10.37 -8.15
C GLY A 264 -9.01 -9.78 -6.87
N THR A 265 -9.48 -10.18 -5.68
CA THR A 265 -8.95 -9.75 -4.39
C THR A 265 -7.57 -10.35 -4.11
N LEU A 266 -7.39 -11.66 -4.30
CA LEU A 266 -6.16 -12.36 -3.95
C LEU A 266 -5.05 -12.20 -4.98
N TYR A 267 -5.40 -12.22 -6.27
CA TYR A 267 -4.42 -12.14 -7.35
C TYR A 267 -4.24 -10.71 -7.89
N GLN A 268 -5.12 -9.78 -7.51
CA GLN A 268 -5.12 -8.37 -7.95
C GLN A 268 -5.04 -8.25 -9.48
N ARG A 269 -5.77 -9.11 -10.17
CA ARG A 269 -5.87 -9.16 -11.63
C ARG A 269 -7.32 -8.98 -12.06
N SER A 270 -7.51 -8.38 -13.24
CA SER A 270 -8.84 -8.35 -13.88
C SER A 270 -9.34 -9.76 -14.08
N VAL A 271 -10.63 -9.93 -13.84
CA VAL A 271 -11.35 -11.18 -14.09
C VAL A 271 -12.03 -11.17 -15.47
N GLU A 272 -11.95 -10.05 -16.21
CA GLU A 272 -12.52 -9.94 -17.55
C GLU A 272 -11.83 -10.92 -18.52
N GLY A 273 -12.64 -11.66 -19.27
CA GLY A 273 -12.16 -12.67 -20.20
C GLY A 273 -11.87 -14.05 -19.59
N LEU A 274 -12.09 -14.26 -18.28
CA LEU A 274 -12.03 -15.59 -17.69
C LEU A 274 -13.20 -16.48 -18.19
N PRO A 275 -13.04 -17.81 -18.22
CA PRO A 275 -14.08 -18.72 -18.77
C PRO A 275 -15.35 -18.71 -17.92
N ALA A 276 -16.48 -18.91 -18.56
CA ALA A 276 -17.81 -18.93 -17.92
C ALA A 276 -18.04 -20.14 -16.99
N LEU A 277 -17.25 -21.20 -17.12
CA LEU A 277 -17.27 -22.41 -16.27
C LEU A 277 -18.67 -23.07 -16.13
N GLY A 278 -19.46 -23.02 -17.21
CA GLY A 278 -20.77 -23.71 -17.29
C GLY A 278 -21.98 -22.81 -17.05
N ILE A 279 -21.81 -21.53 -16.70
CA ILE A 279 -22.89 -20.54 -16.78
C ILE A 279 -22.97 -19.94 -18.19
N ASP A 280 -24.01 -19.16 -18.47
CA ASP A 280 -24.15 -18.45 -19.74
C ASP A 280 -23.01 -17.44 -19.95
N GLU A 281 -22.47 -17.38 -21.18
CA GLU A 281 -21.28 -16.54 -21.49
C GLU A 281 -21.56 -15.04 -21.35
N ASP A 282 -22.76 -14.57 -21.75
CA ASP A 282 -23.13 -13.16 -21.63
C ASP A 282 -23.30 -12.77 -20.15
N ILE A 283 -23.88 -13.68 -19.35
CA ILE A 283 -23.98 -13.51 -17.90
C ILE A 283 -22.61 -13.51 -17.26
N ALA A 284 -21.72 -14.41 -17.66
CA ALA A 284 -20.36 -14.48 -17.14
C ALA A 284 -19.61 -13.17 -17.38
N LEU A 285 -19.65 -12.63 -18.58
CA LEU A 285 -19.01 -11.36 -18.95
C LEU A 285 -19.54 -10.19 -18.12
N GLU A 286 -20.84 -10.14 -17.89
CA GLU A 286 -21.44 -9.09 -17.06
C GLU A 286 -21.01 -9.21 -15.58
N LEU A 287 -21.01 -10.43 -15.03
CA LEU A 287 -20.55 -10.68 -13.67
C LEU A 287 -19.06 -10.35 -13.50
N GLN A 288 -18.23 -10.61 -14.50
CA GLN A 288 -16.82 -10.22 -14.54
C GLN A 288 -16.67 -8.71 -14.42
N GLY A 289 -17.43 -7.94 -15.19
CA GLY A 289 -17.41 -6.47 -15.11
C GLY A 289 -17.81 -5.94 -13.72
N HIS A 290 -18.79 -6.60 -13.07
CA HIS A 290 -19.17 -6.24 -11.70
C HIS A 290 -18.09 -6.60 -10.67
N ALA A 291 -17.48 -7.79 -10.78
CA ALA A 291 -16.40 -8.21 -9.90
C ALA A 291 -15.17 -7.29 -10.05
N ASP A 292 -14.77 -6.94 -11.28
CA ASP A 292 -13.66 -6.02 -11.54
C ASP A 292 -13.92 -4.61 -10.99
N ALA A 293 -15.15 -4.14 -11.05
CA ALA A 293 -15.51 -2.85 -10.47
C ALA A 293 -15.30 -2.82 -8.95
N ILE A 294 -15.57 -3.93 -8.26
CA ILE A 294 -15.38 -4.06 -6.81
C ILE A 294 -13.90 -4.31 -6.48
N THR A 295 -13.28 -5.30 -7.08
CA THR A 295 -11.87 -5.64 -6.80
C THR A 295 -10.91 -4.57 -7.33
N GLY A 296 -11.27 -3.86 -8.39
CA GLY A 296 -10.53 -2.72 -8.91
C GLY A 296 -10.62 -1.49 -8.00
N ALA A 297 -11.68 -1.33 -7.18
CA ALA A 297 -11.74 -0.33 -6.13
C ALA A 297 -10.78 -0.66 -4.97
N ALA A 298 -10.62 -1.93 -4.62
CA ALA A 298 -9.60 -2.39 -3.67
C ALA A 298 -8.16 -2.18 -4.22
N ARG A 299 -7.96 -2.19 -5.54
CA ARG A 299 -6.70 -1.76 -6.20
C ARG A 299 -6.42 -0.26 -6.07
N ARG A 300 -7.40 0.51 -5.65
CA ARG A 300 -7.26 1.89 -5.17
C ARG A 300 -7.16 1.94 -3.64
N ALA A 301 -6.67 0.89 -2.98
CA ALA A 301 -6.00 1.09 -1.72
C ALA A 301 -5.12 2.33 -1.89
N PRO A 302 -5.07 3.26 -0.90
CA PRO A 302 -4.43 4.55 -1.07
C PRO A 302 -3.13 4.27 -1.80
N ALA A 303 -2.96 4.92 -2.96
CA ALA A 303 -1.80 4.67 -3.80
C ALA A 303 -0.64 4.58 -2.83
N ILE A 304 -0.07 3.38 -2.63
CA ILE A 304 1.18 3.26 -1.92
C ILE A 304 2.02 4.21 -2.74
N GLU A 305 2.19 5.42 -2.20
CA GLU A 305 2.96 6.44 -2.91
C GLU A 305 4.26 5.71 -3.16
N CYS A 306 4.51 5.39 -4.42
CA CYS A 306 5.75 4.71 -4.80
C CYS A 306 6.86 5.36 -4.02
N PRO A 307 7.77 4.63 -3.36
CA PRO A 307 8.88 5.24 -2.67
C PRO A 307 9.48 6.28 -3.61
N ARG A 308 9.33 7.56 -3.26
CA ARG A 308 9.86 8.67 -4.05
C ARG A 308 11.35 8.65 -3.83
N VAL A 309 12.02 7.93 -4.69
CA VAL A 309 13.45 7.67 -4.57
C VAL A 309 14.25 8.87 -5.04
N LEU A 310 15.35 9.14 -4.37
CA LEU A 310 16.34 10.06 -4.90
C LEU A 310 16.93 9.45 -6.18
N ALA A 311 16.83 10.16 -7.31
CA ALA A 311 17.34 9.68 -8.59
C ALA A 311 18.87 9.56 -8.58
N VAL A 312 19.41 8.62 -9.36
CA VAL A 312 20.88 8.48 -9.51
C VAL A 312 21.47 9.78 -10.09
N GLY A 313 22.51 10.29 -9.45
CA GLY A 313 23.15 11.56 -9.77
C GLY A 313 22.40 12.80 -9.29
N ASP A 314 21.30 12.65 -8.54
CA ASP A 314 20.64 13.75 -7.83
C ASP A 314 21.04 13.78 -6.35
N ALA A 315 20.76 14.89 -5.66
CA ALA A 315 21.19 15.08 -4.28
C ALA A 315 20.12 15.75 -3.42
N LEU A 316 20.15 15.41 -2.13
CA LEU A 316 19.51 16.20 -1.07
C LEU A 316 20.53 17.19 -0.52
N ALA A 317 20.09 18.39 -0.21
CA ALA A 317 20.89 19.43 0.43
C ALA A 317 20.24 19.79 1.77
N ILE A 318 20.96 19.56 2.85
CA ILE A 318 20.49 19.73 4.22
C ILE A 318 21.39 20.74 4.90
N ASP A 319 20.78 21.75 5.46
CA ASP A 319 21.37 22.82 6.22
C ASP A 319 21.09 22.62 7.72
N PHE A 320 22.10 22.83 8.55
CA PHE A 320 21.98 22.65 10.01
C PHE A 320 22.31 23.95 10.72
N GLY A 321 21.30 24.69 11.12
CA GLY A 321 21.47 25.93 11.84
C GLY A 321 20.18 26.75 11.95
N PRO A 322 20.18 27.85 12.71
CA PRO A 322 18.96 28.60 13.01
C PRO A 322 18.44 29.45 11.84
N ASN A 323 19.19 29.58 10.73
CA ASN A 323 18.79 30.38 9.58
C ASN A 323 18.49 29.50 8.40
N ALA A 324 17.24 29.52 7.94
CA ALA A 324 16.81 28.70 6.81
C ALA A 324 17.40 29.21 5.49
N ALA A 325 18.09 28.33 4.75
CA ALA A 325 18.62 28.63 3.44
C ALA A 325 17.63 28.26 2.31
N SER A 326 17.40 29.20 1.40
CA SER A 326 16.48 28.96 0.27
C SER A 326 16.97 27.79 -0.61
N GLY A 327 16.06 26.82 -0.89
CA GLY A 327 16.35 25.64 -1.68
C GLY A 327 17.05 24.52 -0.93
N TRP A 328 17.25 24.65 0.38
CA TRP A 328 17.81 23.66 1.29
C TRP A 328 16.75 23.17 2.28
N ALA A 329 16.89 21.96 2.76
CA ALA A 329 16.11 21.46 3.88
C ALA A 329 16.80 21.91 5.17
N SER A 330 16.23 22.86 5.90
CA SER A 330 16.89 23.48 7.06
C SER A 330 16.41 22.84 8.36
N VAL A 331 17.35 22.27 9.11
CA VAL A 331 17.17 21.73 10.47
C VAL A 331 17.57 22.82 11.45
N GLU A 332 16.58 23.53 11.98
CA GLU A 332 16.79 24.78 12.76
C GLU A 332 17.02 24.52 14.25
N THR A 333 16.69 23.32 14.72
CA THR A 333 16.74 22.98 16.16
C THR A 333 17.51 21.70 16.45
N ILE A 334 17.97 21.56 17.70
CA ILE A 334 18.79 20.43 18.16
C ILE A 334 18.03 19.09 18.30
N ARG A 335 16.72 19.07 18.09
CA ARG A 335 15.84 17.90 18.15
C ARG A 335 14.73 18.06 17.12
N GLU A 336 15.04 17.79 15.90
CA GLU A 336 14.11 18.01 14.81
C GLU A 336 14.12 16.83 13.85
N THR A 337 12.98 16.61 13.21
CA THR A 337 12.81 15.66 12.11
C THR A 337 12.15 16.37 10.95
N LEU A 338 12.83 16.43 9.82
CA LEU A 338 12.32 17.00 8.57
C LEU A 338 12.05 15.91 7.54
N GLY A 339 11.08 16.14 6.73
CA GLY A 339 10.76 15.32 5.57
C GLY A 339 9.27 15.05 5.39
N PRO A 340 8.91 14.59 4.24
CA PRO A 340 9.72 14.15 3.08
C PRO A 340 10.56 15.27 2.48
N LEU A 341 11.84 14.98 2.17
CA LEU A 341 12.79 15.96 1.64
C LEU A 341 12.62 16.12 0.12
N THR A 342 12.94 17.33 -0.37
CA THR A 342 12.97 17.63 -1.81
C THR A 342 14.42 17.62 -2.31
N SER A 343 14.66 17.00 -3.45
CA SER A 343 15.99 16.94 -4.09
C SER A 343 16.38 18.29 -4.69
N LEU A 344 17.64 18.43 -5.05
CA LEU A 344 18.14 19.64 -5.72
C LEU A 344 17.53 19.85 -7.12
N ARG A 345 16.94 18.83 -7.73
CA ARG A 345 16.17 18.94 -8.97
C ARG A 345 14.70 19.30 -8.74
N GLY A 346 14.27 19.48 -7.48
CA GLY A 346 12.90 19.83 -7.12
C GLY A 346 11.96 18.63 -6.98
N GLU A 347 12.48 17.39 -7.02
CA GLU A 347 11.68 16.18 -6.87
C GLU A 347 11.51 15.83 -5.39
N ARG A 348 10.27 15.58 -4.97
CA ARG A 348 9.97 15.16 -3.60
C ARG A 348 10.39 13.69 -3.43
N THR A 349 11.12 13.39 -2.36
CA THR A 349 11.55 12.03 -2.01
C THR A 349 10.90 11.59 -0.70
N ASP A 350 10.98 10.31 -0.34
CA ASP A 350 10.54 9.81 0.98
C ASP A 350 11.64 9.96 2.05
N ALA A 351 12.81 10.45 1.65
CA ALA A 351 13.91 10.67 2.56
C ALA A 351 13.54 11.67 3.67
N ARG A 352 13.98 11.38 4.86
CA ARG A 352 13.84 12.24 6.05
C ARG A 352 15.20 12.40 6.72
N VAL A 353 15.38 13.50 7.43
CA VAL A 353 16.52 13.71 8.30
C VAL A 353 16.05 13.98 9.72
N SER A 354 16.69 13.37 10.70
CA SER A 354 16.48 13.66 12.11
C SER A 354 17.82 13.91 12.81
N VAL A 355 17.80 14.78 13.81
CA VAL A 355 18.97 15.10 14.61
C VAL A 355 18.70 14.90 16.09
N ARG A 356 19.71 14.42 16.83
CA ARG A 356 19.64 14.25 18.28
C ARG A 356 21.02 14.36 18.93
N GLY A 357 21.05 14.69 20.22
CA GLY A 357 22.28 14.77 21.00
C GLY A 357 23.10 16.05 20.79
N PHE A 358 22.68 16.95 19.91
CA PHE A 358 23.28 18.28 19.81
C PHE A 358 22.99 19.11 21.06
N THR A 359 23.93 20.00 21.37
CA THR A 359 23.85 20.85 22.57
C THR A 359 23.26 22.23 22.29
N GLY A 360 23.45 22.74 21.07
CA GLY A 360 22.94 24.04 20.66
C GLY A 360 23.12 24.37 19.20
N THR A 361 22.70 25.55 18.81
CA THR A 361 22.87 26.16 17.49
C THR A 361 23.81 27.33 17.54
N GLN A 362 24.40 27.75 16.44
CA GLN A 362 25.27 28.91 16.33
C GLN A 362 25.25 29.52 14.92
N THR A 363 25.58 30.81 14.80
CA THR A 363 25.62 31.60 13.55
C THR A 363 26.96 32.27 13.30
N GLY A 364 28.01 31.87 14.00
CA GLY A 364 29.32 32.54 13.96
C GLY A 364 30.33 31.75 13.13
N GLY A 365 29.92 31.16 12.00
CA GLY A 365 30.80 30.61 10.98
C GLY A 365 31.04 31.60 9.84
N SER A 366 31.85 31.25 8.87
CA SER A 366 32.18 32.13 7.75
C SER A 366 31.07 32.20 6.72
N ALA A 367 30.49 33.38 6.54
CA ALA A 367 29.54 33.65 5.45
C ALA A 367 30.21 33.64 4.06
N VAL A 368 31.54 33.73 4.00
CA VAL A 368 32.31 33.67 2.76
C VAL A 368 32.95 32.30 2.61
N ASN A 369 32.68 31.65 1.50
CA ASN A 369 33.25 30.33 1.20
C ASN A 369 33.60 30.20 -0.29
N THR A 370 34.52 29.27 -0.63
CA THR A 370 34.94 28.95 -2.01
C THR A 370 34.16 27.77 -2.61
N LEU A 371 33.21 27.20 -1.85
CA LEU A 371 32.42 26.01 -2.23
C LEU A 371 31.12 26.37 -2.94
N GLY A 372 30.79 27.66 -3.03
CA GLY A 372 29.54 28.15 -3.61
C GLY A 372 28.30 27.85 -2.74
N LEU A 373 28.50 27.64 -1.44
CA LEU A 373 27.41 27.47 -0.48
C LEU A 373 26.71 28.81 -0.21
N PRO A 374 25.40 28.84 0.02
CA PRO A 374 24.71 30.02 0.56
C PRO A 374 25.37 30.51 1.84
N ALA A 375 25.35 31.82 2.07
CA ALA A 375 25.96 32.43 3.27
C ALA A 375 25.40 31.85 4.57
N ASP A 376 24.09 31.63 4.62
CA ASP A 376 23.42 31.06 5.80
C ASP A 376 23.88 29.62 6.07
N VAL A 377 24.02 28.78 5.02
CA VAL A 377 24.52 27.40 5.12
C VAL A 377 25.96 27.33 5.62
N SER A 378 26.81 28.30 5.24
CA SER A 378 28.22 28.29 5.63
C SER A 378 28.49 28.99 6.95
N ALA A 379 27.58 29.86 7.42
CA ALA A 379 27.76 30.65 8.62
C ALA A 379 27.19 30.04 9.89
N ASP A 380 26.23 29.13 9.77
CA ASP A 380 25.58 28.54 10.93
C ASP A 380 25.79 27.03 11.05
N SER A 381 25.46 26.47 12.20
CA SER A 381 25.57 25.03 12.45
C SER A 381 24.88 24.62 13.75
N LEU A 382 24.59 23.32 13.85
CA LEU A 382 24.39 22.65 15.14
C LEU A 382 25.74 22.29 15.75
N TRP A 383 25.83 22.28 17.07
CA TRP A 383 27.05 21.88 17.76
C TRP A 383 26.79 20.94 18.93
N VAL A 384 27.78 20.10 19.23
CA VAL A 384 27.84 19.22 20.40
C VAL A 384 29.18 19.43 21.09
N GLY A 385 29.16 19.50 22.43
CA GLY A 385 30.38 19.73 23.19
C GLY A 385 30.13 20.19 24.62
N SER A 386 31.23 20.57 25.31
CA SER A 386 31.18 20.96 26.73
C SER A 386 32.06 22.19 27.00
N PHE A 387 31.53 23.11 27.76
CA PHE A 387 32.27 24.25 28.30
C PHE A 387 33.29 23.83 29.38
N ASP A 388 33.13 22.65 29.99
CA ASP A 388 34.01 22.08 31.00
C ASP A 388 35.34 21.56 30.47
N GLY A 389 35.55 21.68 29.17
CA GLY A 389 36.80 21.33 28.50
C GLY A 389 36.72 20.08 27.59
N HIS A 390 37.83 19.84 26.90
CA HIS A 390 37.91 18.75 25.91
C HIS A 390 37.63 17.37 26.50
N ALA A 391 38.09 17.06 27.69
CA ALA A 391 37.88 15.77 28.36
C ALA A 391 36.39 15.50 28.59
N ALA A 392 35.59 16.48 28.96
CA ALA A 392 34.14 16.37 29.11
C ALA A 392 33.44 16.30 27.75
N ALA A 393 33.93 17.02 26.71
CA ALA A 393 33.39 17.00 25.37
C ALA A 393 33.57 15.63 24.66
N ARG A 394 34.66 14.91 24.90
CA ARG A 394 34.97 13.59 24.30
C ARG A 394 33.95 12.51 24.62
N GLY A 395 33.17 12.67 25.68
CA GLY A 395 32.09 11.75 26.06
C GLY A 395 30.74 12.05 25.38
N LEU A 396 30.67 13.14 24.59
CA LEU A 396 29.44 13.60 23.97
C LEU A 396 29.41 13.27 22.47
N THR A 397 28.33 12.68 22.02
CA THR A 397 28.09 12.35 20.64
C THR A 397 26.70 12.80 20.23
N ALA A 398 26.61 13.53 19.11
CA ALA A 398 25.36 13.82 18.44
C ALA A 398 25.17 12.90 17.24
N GLN A 399 23.96 12.78 16.75
CA GLN A 399 23.63 11.93 15.62
C GLN A 399 22.76 12.67 14.61
N ILE A 400 23.07 12.45 13.33
CA ILE A 400 22.27 12.81 12.18
C ILE A 400 21.83 11.48 11.56
N GLU A 401 20.52 11.24 11.51
CA GLU A 401 19.94 10.04 10.95
C GLU A 401 19.13 10.38 9.70
N LEU A 402 19.50 9.78 8.59
CA LEU A 402 18.73 9.79 7.34
C LEU A 402 17.89 8.52 7.31
N THR A 403 16.62 8.61 6.90
CA THR A 403 15.70 7.46 6.73
C THR A 403 14.95 7.59 5.43
N GLY A 404 14.26 6.52 4.99
CA GLY A 404 13.51 6.51 3.74
C GLY A 404 14.38 6.50 2.48
N LEU A 405 15.65 6.10 2.62
CA LEU A 405 16.55 5.88 1.49
C LEU A 405 16.34 4.50 0.89
N THR A 406 16.31 4.42 -0.43
CA THR A 406 16.23 3.14 -1.12
C THR A 406 17.58 2.42 -1.15
N PRO A 407 17.60 1.09 -1.33
CA PRO A 407 18.85 0.37 -1.56
C PRO A 407 19.66 1.00 -2.70
N GLY A 408 20.95 1.15 -2.49
CA GLY A 408 21.86 1.79 -3.43
C GLY A 408 23.10 2.34 -2.72
N GLU A 409 23.98 2.99 -3.48
CA GLU A 409 25.17 3.64 -2.95
C GLU A 409 25.00 5.16 -2.95
N TYR A 410 25.42 5.76 -1.86
CA TYR A 410 25.33 7.20 -1.62
C TYR A 410 26.68 7.80 -1.29
N ALA A 411 26.89 9.05 -1.71
CA ALA A 411 27.97 9.87 -1.21
C ALA A 411 27.41 10.89 -0.21
N LEU A 412 28.09 11.01 0.93
CA LEU A 412 27.74 11.97 1.99
C LEU A 412 28.87 12.98 2.13
N GLU A 413 28.57 14.24 1.83
CA GLU A 413 29.53 15.34 1.94
C GLU A 413 29.12 16.26 3.07
N LEU A 414 30.02 16.50 4.01
CA LEU A 414 29.77 17.32 5.21
C LEU A 414 30.69 18.53 5.22
N PHE A 415 30.14 19.64 5.68
CA PHE A 415 30.81 20.92 5.92
C PHE A 415 30.36 21.52 7.23
N ALA A 416 31.24 22.23 7.89
CA ALA A 416 30.92 23.17 8.96
C ALA A 416 32.00 24.24 9.03
N SER A 417 31.66 25.40 9.56
CA SER A 417 32.55 26.52 9.81
C SER A 417 32.27 27.16 11.17
N ARG A 418 33.29 27.64 11.81
CA ARG A 418 33.21 28.44 13.01
C ARG A 418 34.38 29.43 13.07
N ASP A 419 34.06 30.73 13.14
CA ASP A 419 35.06 31.79 13.19
C ASP A 419 35.87 31.75 14.49
N GLY A 420 37.17 31.95 14.34
CA GLY A 420 38.14 31.96 15.42
C GLY A 420 38.39 30.59 16.05
N ASN A 421 39.46 30.49 16.80
CA ASN A 421 39.83 29.26 17.50
C ASN A 421 39.15 29.16 18.89
N ASP A 422 39.25 27.99 19.52
CA ASP A 422 38.72 27.71 20.84
C ASP A 422 39.83 27.86 21.91
N GLY A 423 40.15 29.12 22.29
CA GLY A 423 41.17 29.39 23.29
C GLY A 423 42.60 28.96 22.88
N GLY A 424 42.93 29.04 21.58
CA GLY A 424 44.22 28.63 21.02
C GLY A 424 44.19 27.21 20.42
N ASN A 425 43.11 26.48 20.59
CA ASN A 425 42.90 25.15 20.02
C ASN A 425 42.14 25.25 18.70
N GLY A 426 42.44 24.38 17.75
CA GLY A 426 41.58 24.16 16.60
C GLY A 426 40.22 23.51 16.97
N ARG A 427 39.28 23.49 16.04
CA ARG A 427 37.93 22.92 16.23
C ARG A 427 37.76 21.65 15.38
N LEU A 428 38.60 20.64 15.66
CA LEU A 428 38.58 19.40 14.88
C LEU A 428 37.34 18.57 15.21
N THR A 429 36.40 18.53 14.27
CA THR A 429 35.14 17.78 14.34
C THR A 429 35.33 16.40 13.72
N ARG A 430 34.90 15.35 14.39
CA ARG A 430 34.85 13.98 13.88
C ARG A 430 33.45 13.62 13.44
N TYR A 431 33.34 13.11 12.21
CA TYR A 431 32.16 12.44 11.68
C TYR A 431 32.46 10.96 11.55
N ALA A 432 31.52 10.11 12.01
CA ALA A 432 31.69 8.66 11.98
C ALA A 432 30.47 7.96 11.36
N LEU A 433 30.75 6.97 10.51
CA LEU A 433 29.80 6.01 9.96
C LEU A 433 30.25 4.60 10.39
N GLY A 434 29.74 4.13 11.52
CA GLY A 434 30.24 2.92 12.16
C GLY A 434 31.74 3.04 12.47
N ALA A 435 32.55 2.18 11.87
CA ALA A 435 34.00 2.20 12.07
C ALA A 435 34.77 3.21 11.18
N HIS A 436 34.11 3.79 10.17
CA HIS A 436 34.75 4.76 9.28
C HIS A 436 34.64 6.17 9.86
N THR A 437 35.77 6.83 10.06
CA THR A 437 35.81 8.18 10.65
C THR A 437 36.56 9.15 9.77
N LEU A 438 36.08 10.39 9.69
CA LEU A 438 36.72 11.50 9.01
C LEU A 438 36.72 12.73 9.92
N ASP A 439 37.82 13.42 9.99
CA ASP A 439 38.00 14.62 10.80
C ASP A 439 38.07 15.87 9.91
N LEU A 440 37.32 16.91 10.29
CA LEU A 440 37.28 18.21 9.63
C LEU A 440 37.70 19.30 10.60
N GLU A 441 38.73 20.06 10.27
CA GLU A 441 39.06 21.31 10.96
C GLU A 441 38.08 22.40 10.50
N VAL A 442 37.21 22.84 11.42
CA VAL A 442 36.14 23.79 11.12
C VAL A 442 36.48 25.23 11.51
N THR A 443 37.63 25.46 12.13
CA THR A 443 38.09 26.83 12.46
C THR A 443 38.30 27.61 11.18
N ASP A 444 37.60 28.73 11.01
CA ASP A 444 37.66 29.62 9.85
C ASP A 444 37.56 28.86 8.50
N ASN A 445 36.80 27.73 8.49
CA ASN A 445 36.70 26.87 7.32
C ASN A 445 35.85 27.52 6.22
N GLN A 446 36.45 27.73 5.05
CA GLN A 446 35.81 28.33 3.88
C GLN A 446 35.89 27.44 2.62
N SER A 447 36.58 26.29 2.69
CA SER A 447 36.93 25.55 1.48
C SER A 447 37.03 24.03 1.63
N ARG A 448 36.93 23.50 2.84
CA ARG A 448 37.16 22.07 3.10
C ARG A 448 35.84 21.37 3.47
N THR A 449 35.63 20.23 2.84
CA THR A 449 34.61 19.27 3.20
C THR A 449 35.23 17.92 3.54
N VAL A 450 34.48 17.04 4.17
CA VAL A 450 34.78 15.63 4.26
C VAL A 450 33.71 14.85 3.53
N ARG A 451 34.07 13.69 2.96
CA ARG A 451 33.16 12.92 2.12
C ARG A 451 33.31 11.43 2.38
N PHE A 452 32.20 10.77 2.60
CA PHE A 452 32.08 9.32 2.59
C PHE A 452 31.49 8.91 1.25
N ASP A 453 32.11 7.97 0.56
CA ASP A 453 31.63 7.42 -0.71
C ASP A 453 31.15 5.99 -0.55
N ALA A 454 30.29 5.52 -1.46
CA ALA A 454 29.74 4.17 -1.51
C ALA A 454 29.04 3.72 -0.21
N VAL A 455 28.40 4.66 0.48
CA VAL A 455 27.62 4.38 1.69
C VAL A 455 26.33 3.71 1.32
N THR A 456 26.00 2.58 1.96
CA THR A 456 24.74 1.87 1.75
C THR A 456 23.84 2.03 2.99
N PRO A 457 22.54 2.33 2.80
CA PRO A 457 21.58 2.31 3.90
C PRO A 457 21.47 0.91 4.52
N ASP A 458 21.07 0.86 5.78
CA ASP A 458 20.70 -0.41 6.45
C ASP A 458 19.42 -1.02 5.86
N ALA A 459 18.99 -2.18 6.36
CA ALA A 459 17.78 -2.89 5.89
C ALA A 459 16.48 -2.08 6.08
N ARG A 460 16.50 -1.01 6.89
CA ARG A 460 15.36 -0.09 7.11
C ARG A 460 15.46 1.16 6.24
N GLY A 461 16.45 1.25 5.36
CA GLY A 461 16.71 2.44 4.54
C GLY A 461 17.33 3.59 5.35
N ALA A 462 18.08 3.31 6.42
CA ALA A 462 18.66 4.31 7.29
C ALA A 462 20.19 4.40 7.17
N ILE A 463 20.70 5.64 7.30
CA ILE A 463 22.14 5.96 7.46
C ILE A 463 22.26 6.84 8.70
N THR A 464 23.12 6.48 9.64
CA THR A 464 23.39 7.28 10.85
C THR A 464 24.82 7.78 10.85
N ILE A 465 24.98 9.11 10.95
CA ILE A 465 26.28 9.80 11.09
C ILE A 465 26.40 10.24 12.54
N GLU A 466 27.48 9.88 13.20
CA GLU A 466 27.82 10.40 14.52
C GLU A 466 28.74 11.61 14.39
N VAL A 467 28.47 12.64 15.22
CA VAL A 467 29.23 13.88 15.28
C VAL A 467 29.78 14.06 16.69
N SER A 468 31.11 14.18 16.80
CA SER A 468 31.80 14.36 18.09
C SER A 468 33.08 15.18 17.93
N VAL A 469 33.68 15.61 19.03
CA VAL A 469 35.04 16.19 18.99
C VAL A 469 36.06 15.10 18.62
N SER A 470 37.00 15.43 17.75
CA SER A 470 38.07 14.49 17.41
C SER A 470 38.98 14.25 18.61
N PRO A 471 39.39 13.00 18.87
CA PRO A 471 40.40 12.69 19.89
C PRO A 471 41.81 13.16 19.51
N GLU A 472 42.05 13.51 18.25
CA GLU A 472 43.37 13.96 17.71
C GLU A 472 43.66 15.43 18.02
N GLY A 473 42.71 16.16 18.62
CA GLY A 473 42.84 17.60 18.96
C GLY A 473 42.51 17.88 20.40
N ALA A 474 42.34 19.16 20.68
CA ALA A 474 41.91 19.68 21.99
C ALA A 474 40.59 20.47 21.91
N ALA A 475 39.79 20.25 20.84
CA ALA A 475 38.52 20.91 20.61
C ALA A 475 37.51 20.58 21.72
N ARG A 476 36.75 21.60 22.15
CA ARG A 476 35.65 21.42 23.11
C ARG A 476 34.30 21.25 22.44
N PHE A 477 34.21 21.58 21.18
CA PHE A 477 32.98 21.60 20.42
C PHE A 477 33.20 20.98 19.03
N ALA A 478 32.22 20.22 18.56
CA ALA A 478 32.10 19.67 17.23
C ALA A 478 30.84 20.23 16.54
N TYR A 479 30.85 20.34 15.22
CA TYR A 479 29.86 21.12 14.47
C TYR A 479 29.34 20.34 13.26
N ALA A 480 28.07 20.57 12.92
CA ALA A 480 27.45 20.15 11.66
C ALA A 480 26.78 21.39 11.05
N GLY A 481 27.23 21.84 9.88
CA GLY A 481 26.66 22.98 9.15
C GLY A 481 25.89 22.55 7.91
N MET A 482 26.44 21.59 7.13
CA MET A 482 25.81 21.12 5.90
C MET A 482 26.03 19.62 5.71
N LEU A 483 24.99 18.96 5.14
CA LEU A 483 25.09 17.61 4.61
C LEU A 483 24.49 17.56 3.20
N ARG A 484 25.28 17.16 2.22
CA ARG A 484 24.79 16.82 0.89
C ARG A 484 24.81 15.30 0.73
N VAL A 485 23.66 14.74 0.34
CA VAL A 485 23.47 13.30 0.11
C VAL A 485 23.23 13.07 -1.36
N THR A 486 24.18 12.48 -2.07
CA THR A 486 24.08 12.22 -3.51
C THR A 486 23.93 10.73 -3.77
N ARG A 487 22.92 10.30 -4.50
CA ARG A 487 22.80 8.90 -4.92
C ARG A 487 23.75 8.60 -6.06
N GLN A 488 24.60 7.60 -5.87
CA GLN A 488 25.63 7.22 -6.85
C GLN A 488 25.17 6.09 -7.77
N ARG A 489 24.42 5.12 -7.25
CA ARG A 489 23.80 4.00 -7.99
C ARG A 489 22.76 3.24 -7.17
#